data_f65b2a721a92d66c647961deab51d475
#
_entry.id   f65b2a721a92d66c647961deab51d475
#
_cell.length_a   1.000
_cell.length_b   1.000
_cell.length_c   1.000
_cell.angle_alpha   90.00
_cell.angle_beta   90.00
_cell.angle_gamma   90.00
#
_symmetry.space_group_name_H-M   'P 1'
#
loop_
_entity.id
_entity.type
_entity.pdbx_description
1 polymer ?
#
loop_
_entity_poly.entity_id
_entity_poly.type
_entity_poly.pdbx_seq_one_letter_code
_entity_poly.pdbx_strand_id
1 'polypeptide(L)'
;MISILLSCYNSTFSYLKEQIDSIVAQTEKDWELLIYNDGTPMLDLFLRDYDDKRIKYFDEGHKGYAGAYDYLLKKAKGEYVCFCDHDDIWEPDKLEVERKYLDEHPDVDCVFGWLKWFGEKNKIETFSISDEDISKELYFWQPIKQPTAMFRKDRFGEFDSPFDKAGDFWFWAKHKDRHYHLIEKVLAKYRRHSGEATKDKASFRDNSAKVIQKSLTDRFGIEPDLDVCRMLDRYSFAYMEPLKQFIRGLL
;
A
#
# COMPACT_ATOMS: atom_id res chain seq x y z
N MET A 1 -18.69 7.00 0.98
CA MET A 1 -17.60 7.69 1.75
C MET A 1 -16.32 6.89 1.68
N ILE A 2 -15.16 7.56 1.61
CA ILE A 2 -13.83 6.95 1.55
C ILE A 2 -13.09 7.24 2.86
N SER A 3 -12.47 6.24 3.49
CA SER A 3 -11.57 6.43 4.63
C SER A 3 -10.11 6.38 4.18
N ILE A 4 -9.37 7.45 4.42
CA ILE A 4 -7.95 7.58 4.10
C ILE A 4 -7.18 7.35 5.40
N LEU A 5 -6.28 6.38 5.42
CA LEU A 5 -5.54 5.97 6.61
C LEU A 5 -4.09 6.41 6.48
N LEU A 6 -3.62 7.27 7.38
CA LEU A 6 -2.29 7.88 7.38
C LEU A 6 -1.57 7.59 8.70
N SER A 7 -0.50 6.82 8.66
CA SER A 7 0.38 6.61 9.81
C SER A 7 1.59 7.53 9.75
N CYS A 8 1.91 8.18 10.87
CA CYS A 8 2.99 9.15 11.00
C CYS A 8 4.06 8.66 12.00
N TYR A 9 5.23 8.29 11.50
CA TYR A 9 6.40 7.94 12.31
C TYR A 9 7.61 8.74 11.85
N ASN A 10 8.20 9.54 12.75
CA ASN A 10 9.34 10.44 12.43
C ASN A 10 9.11 11.27 11.15
N SER A 11 7.88 11.74 10.95
CA SER A 11 7.48 12.42 9.73
C SER A 11 8.14 13.79 9.57
N THR A 12 8.56 14.12 8.35
CA THR A 12 9.02 15.46 7.99
C THR A 12 7.80 16.34 7.70
N PHE A 13 7.58 17.39 8.47
CA PHE A 13 6.35 18.20 8.37
C PHE A 13 6.14 18.86 7.01
N SER A 14 7.21 19.22 6.27
CA SER A 14 7.04 19.75 4.91
C SER A 14 6.47 18.71 3.96
N TYR A 15 6.88 17.44 4.07
CA TYR A 15 6.34 16.35 3.24
C TYR A 15 4.91 16.01 3.65
N LEU A 16 4.68 15.89 4.95
CA LEU A 16 3.35 15.64 5.51
C LEU A 16 2.35 16.72 5.10
N LYS A 17 2.78 18.00 5.09
CA LYS A 17 1.96 19.11 4.61
C LYS A 17 1.54 18.93 3.15
N GLU A 18 2.50 18.64 2.26
CA GLU A 18 2.20 18.41 0.84
C GLU A 18 1.25 17.23 0.64
N GLN A 19 1.41 16.15 1.42
CA GLN A 19 0.52 15.00 1.36
C GLN A 19 -0.90 15.36 1.83
N ILE A 20 -1.07 16.00 3.00
CA ILE A 20 -2.40 16.38 3.50
C ILE A 20 -3.05 17.40 2.55
N ASP A 21 -2.31 18.38 2.06
CA ASP A 21 -2.83 19.37 1.10
C ASP A 21 -3.32 18.68 -0.18
N SER A 22 -2.63 17.64 -0.66
CA SER A 22 -3.05 16.88 -1.83
C SER A 22 -4.36 16.09 -1.60
N ILE A 23 -4.61 15.65 -0.37
CA ILE A 23 -5.87 14.99 0.03
C ILE A 23 -7.00 16.02 0.13
N VAL A 24 -6.75 17.16 0.75
CA VAL A 24 -7.75 18.25 0.88
C VAL A 24 -8.17 18.78 -0.51
N ALA A 25 -7.22 18.80 -1.45
CA ALA A 25 -7.43 19.25 -2.83
C ALA A 25 -8.14 18.24 -3.73
N GLN A 26 -8.38 17.00 -3.29
CA GLN A 26 -9.05 15.97 -4.10
C GLN A 26 -10.39 16.47 -4.68
N THR A 27 -10.69 16.08 -5.92
CA THR A 27 -11.98 16.41 -6.59
C THR A 27 -13.15 15.72 -5.88
N GLU A 28 -13.00 14.45 -5.48
CA GLU A 28 -13.93 13.77 -4.59
C GLU A 28 -13.91 14.41 -3.20
N LYS A 29 -15.09 14.68 -2.62
CA LYS A 29 -15.22 15.39 -1.32
C LYS A 29 -15.78 14.53 -0.19
N ASP A 30 -16.34 13.35 -0.48
CA ASP A 30 -16.93 12.43 0.49
C ASP A 30 -15.89 11.48 1.07
N TRP A 31 -14.95 12.04 1.86
CA TRP A 31 -13.88 11.30 2.52
C TRP A 31 -13.68 11.73 3.98
N GLU A 32 -13.06 10.87 4.77
CA GLU A 32 -12.43 11.16 6.05
C GLU A 32 -10.94 10.81 6.00
N LEU A 33 -10.10 11.61 6.67
CA LEU A 33 -8.68 11.34 6.85
C LEU A 33 -8.42 10.99 8.31
N LEU A 34 -7.97 9.77 8.56
CA LEU A 34 -7.64 9.26 9.87
C LEU A 34 -6.11 9.24 10.02
N ILE A 35 -5.58 10.08 10.90
CA ILE A 35 -4.13 10.23 11.13
C ILE A 35 -3.77 9.59 12.46
N TYR A 36 -2.85 8.62 12.44
CA TYR A 36 -2.29 8.00 13.62
C TYR A 36 -0.88 8.50 13.89
N ASN A 37 -0.64 9.00 15.09
CA ASN A 37 0.70 9.35 15.55
C ASN A 37 1.41 8.09 16.09
N ASP A 38 2.29 7.53 15.28
CA ASP A 38 3.09 6.36 15.68
C ASP A 38 4.47 6.74 16.23
N GLY A 39 4.71 8.02 16.51
CA GLY A 39 5.96 8.53 17.08
C GLY A 39 6.54 9.74 16.33
N THR A 40 5.71 10.63 15.82
CA THR A 40 6.12 11.94 15.29
C THR A 40 5.91 13.02 16.37
N PRO A 41 6.98 13.59 16.94
CA PRO A 41 6.84 14.63 17.95
C PRO A 41 6.09 15.86 17.41
N MET A 42 5.26 16.49 18.26
CA MET A 42 4.52 17.73 17.95
C MET A 42 3.54 17.64 16.78
N LEU A 43 3.12 16.44 16.39
CA LEU A 43 2.18 16.23 15.28
C LEU A 43 0.81 16.88 15.58
N ASP A 44 0.36 16.84 16.83
CA ASP A 44 -0.88 17.48 17.27
C ASP A 44 -0.84 19.01 17.07
N LEU A 45 0.31 19.65 17.31
CA LEU A 45 0.49 21.08 17.09
C LEU A 45 0.48 21.42 15.59
N PHE A 46 1.17 20.60 14.79
CA PHE A 46 1.18 20.77 13.33
C PHE A 46 -0.23 20.67 12.73
N LEU A 47 -1.05 19.74 13.22
CA LEU A 47 -2.40 19.51 12.68
C LEU A 47 -3.40 20.61 13.07
N ARG A 48 -3.09 21.51 14.02
CA ARG A 48 -3.95 22.66 14.36
C ARG A 48 -4.13 23.66 13.23
N ASP A 49 -3.23 23.65 12.24
CA ASP A 49 -3.33 24.50 11.05
C ASP A 49 -4.40 24.01 10.07
N TYR A 50 -4.96 22.81 10.29
CA TYR A 50 -6.03 22.22 9.47
C TYR A 50 -7.37 22.33 10.19
N ASP A 51 -8.21 23.31 9.83
CA ASP A 51 -9.61 23.41 10.29
C ASP A 51 -10.56 22.66 9.34
N ASP A 52 -10.37 21.33 9.25
CA ASP A 52 -11.20 20.44 8.44
C ASP A 52 -11.75 19.29 9.29
N LYS A 53 -13.08 19.26 9.49
CA LYS A 53 -13.75 18.27 10.34
C LYS A 53 -13.64 16.83 9.81
N ARG A 54 -13.22 16.64 8.56
CA ARG A 54 -12.97 15.33 7.97
C ARG A 54 -11.65 14.72 8.44
N ILE A 55 -10.73 15.53 8.98
CA ILE A 55 -9.43 15.11 9.52
C ILE A 55 -9.60 14.73 11.00
N LYS A 56 -9.18 13.52 11.35
CA LYS A 56 -9.24 12.99 12.71
C LYS A 56 -7.86 12.50 13.14
N TYR A 57 -7.46 12.86 14.33
CA TYR A 57 -6.17 12.55 14.93
C TYR A 57 -6.31 11.51 16.04
N PHE A 58 -5.37 10.56 16.09
CA PHE A 58 -5.26 9.53 17.13
C PHE A 58 -3.81 9.42 17.60
N ASP A 59 -3.63 9.32 18.92
CA ASP A 59 -2.32 9.13 19.56
C ASP A 59 -2.51 8.21 20.77
N GLU A 60 -2.19 6.94 20.58
CA GLU A 60 -2.29 5.91 21.62
C GLU A 60 -0.96 5.14 21.77
N GLY A 61 0.15 5.85 21.57
CA GLY A 61 1.50 5.30 21.64
C GLY A 61 1.95 4.54 20.39
N HIS A 62 3.22 4.16 20.38
CA HIS A 62 3.84 3.48 19.24
C HIS A 62 3.29 2.07 19.07
N LYS A 63 2.78 1.76 17.88
CA LYS A 63 2.24 0.44 17.50
C LYS A 63 3.02 -0.21 16.34
N GLY A 64 3.93 0.53 15.73
CA GLY A 64 4.61 0.14 14.51
C GLY A 64 3.70 0.20 13.28
N TYR A 65 4.31 0.06 12.11
CA TYR A 65 3.64 0.25 10.81
C TYR A 65 2.31 -0.54 10.71
N ALA A 66 2.36 -1.86 10.92
CA ALA A 66 1.17 -2.69 10.80
C ALA A 66 0.11 -2.38 11.87
N GLY A 67 0.53 -2.22 13.12
CA GLY A 67 -0.39 -1.93 14.22
C GLY A 67 -1.09 -0.58 14.10
N ALA A 68 -0.42 0.44 13.53
CA ALA A 68 -1.00 1.74 13.27
C ALA A 68 -2.08 1.66 12.18
N TYR A 69 -1.81 0.97 11.07
CA TYR A 69 -2.80 0.79 10.01
C TYR A 69 -3.98 -0.11 10.43
N ASP A 70 -3.72 -1.17 11.20
CA ASP A 70 -4.79 -2.00 11.76
C ASP A 70 -5.72 -1.21 12.68
N TYR A 71 -5.13 -0.38 13.55
CA TYR A 71 -5.91 0.53 14.40
C TYR A 71 -6.79 1.47 13.57
N LEU A 72 -6.23 2.11 12.55
CA LEU A 72 -6.96 3.03 11.70
C LEU A 72 -8.04 2.32 10.88
N LEU A 73 -7.77 1.12 10.38
CA LEU A 73 -8.73 0.32 9.62
C LEU A 73 -9.96 -0.05 10.46
N LYS A 74 -9.77 -0.32 11.76
CA LYS A 74 -10.86 -0.55 12.72
C LYS A 74 -11.68 0.72 13.00
N LYS A 75 -11.09 1.91 12.87
CA LYS A 75 -11.77 3.21 13.05
C LYS A 75 -12.44 3.73 11.77
N ALA A 76 -12.03 3.25 10.62
CA ALA A 76 -12.54 3.65 9.31
C ALA A 76 -14.04 3.38 9.18
N LYS A 77 -14.79 4.37 8.67
CA LYS A 77 -16.25 4.32 8.48
C LYS A 77 -16.64 4.27 7.02
N GLY A 78 -15.69 4.52 6.11
CA GLY A 78 -15.90 4.49 4.67
C GLY A 78 -16.17 3.08 4.16
N GLU A 79 -16.93 2.99 3.10
CA GLU A 79 -17.10 1.79 2.29
C GLU A 79 -15.79 1.42 1.59
N TYR A 80 -15.07 2.45 1.14
CA TYR A 80 -13.76 2.34 0.51
C TYR A 80 -12.66 2.81 1.46
N VAL A 81 -11.48 2.21 1.32
CA VAL A 81 -10.29 2.55 2.10
C VAL A 81 -9.10 2.78 1.19
N CYS A 82 -8.30 3.79 1.51
CA CYS A 82 -6.99 4.04 0.94
C CYS A 82 -5.94 4.08 2.05
N PHE A 83 -4.81 3.41 1.85
CA PHE A 83 -3.63 3.64 2.66
C PHE A 83 -2.83 4.83 2.12
N CYS A 84 -2.24 5.60 3.00
CA CYS A 84 -1.55 6.83 2.66
C CYS A 84 -0.23 6.92 3.44
N ASP A 85 0.89 7.09 2.74
CA ASP A 85 2.18 7.35 3.36
C ASP A 85 2.35 8.87 3.56
N HIS A 86 3.12 9.27 4.57
CA HIS A 86 3.20 10.66 5.02
C HIS A 86 4.14 11.56 4.18
N ASP A 87 4.78 11.01 3.16
CA ASP A 87 5.83 11.66 2.36
C ASP A 87 5.55 11.67 0.85
N ASP A 88 4.39 11.17 0.43
CA ASP A 88 3.96 11.12 -0.96
C ASP A 88 3.08 12.33 -1.36
N ILE A 89 2.56 12.34 -2.57
CA ILE A 89 1.56 13.31 -3.05
C ILE A 89 0.57 12.58 -3.96
N TRP A 90 -0.72 12.78 -3.75
CA TRP A 90 -1.74 12.21 -4.62
C TRP A 90 -2.08 13.11 -5.81
N GLU A 91 -2.42 12.50 -6.95
CA GLU A 91 -2.97 13.25 -8.08
C GLU A 91 -4.38 13.77 -7.74
N PRO A 92 -4.78 14.94 -8.23
CA PRO A 92 -6.01 15.62 -7.77
C PRO A 92 -7.30 14.84 -7.94
N ASP A 93 -7.38 13.95 -8.92
CA ASP A 93 -8.56 13.16 -9.26
C ASP A 93 -8.44 11.68 -8.86
N LYS A 94 -7.45 11.32 -8.04
CA LYS A 94 -7.21 9.94 -7.61
C LYS A 94 -8.47 9.29 -7.02
N LEU A 95 -9.04 9.91 -6.00
CA LEU A 95 -10.19 9.34 -5.29
C LEU A 95 -11.43 9.22 -6.17
N GLU A 96 -11.68 10.21 -7.03
CA GLU A 96 -12.81 10.20 -7.96
C GLU A 96 -12.70 9.07 -8.97
N VAL A 97 -11.53 8.91 -9.59
CA VAL A 97 -11.28 7.89 -10.61
C VAL A 97 -11.42 6.48 -10.02
N GLU A 98 -10.82 6.25 -8.86
CA GLU A 98 -10.86 4.94 -8.19
C GLU A 98 -12.28 4.59 -7.71
N ARG A 99 -12.95 5.54 -7.05
CA ARG A 99 -14.32 5.35 -6.58
C ARG A 99 -15.26 5.05 -7.73
N LYS A 100 -15.21 5.86 -8.79
CA LYS A 100 -16.04 5.66 -9.98
C LYS A 100 -15.86 4.26 -10.55
N TYR A 101 -14.63 3.79 -10.68
CA TYR A 101 -14.36 2.46 -11.20
C TYR A 101 -14.98 1.38 -10.30
N LEU A 102 -14.77 1.46 -8.99
CA LEU A 102 -15.35 0.50 -8.05
C LEU A 102 -16.88 0.55 -8.06
N ASP A 103 -17.51 1.74 -8.13
CA ASP A 103 -18.97 1.88 -8.19
C ASP A 103 -19.55 1.22 -9.46
N GLU A 104 -18.86 1.31 -10.59
CA GLU A 104 -19.25 0.72 -11.88
C GLU A 104 -18.96 -0.80 -11.98
N HIS A 105 -18.03 -1.33 -11.13
CA HIS A 105 -17.59 -2.72 -11.16
C HIS A 105 -17.70 -3.38 -9.76
N PRO A 106 -18.91 -3.80 -9.35
CA PRO A 106 -19.14 -4.33 -7.99
C PRO A 106 -18.45 -5.67 -7.70
N ASP A 107 -17.98 -6.36 -8.72
CA ASP A 107 -17.18 -7.58 -8.65
C ASP A 107 -15.69 -7.32 -8.38
N VAL A 108 -15.20 -6.09 -8.60
CA VAL A 108 -13.83 -5.68 -8.30
C VAL A 108 -13.71 -5.25 -6.83
N ASP A 109 -12.76 -5.83 -6.10
CA ASP A 109 -12.55 -5.60 -4.68
C ASP A 109 -11.53 -4.47 -4.41
N CYS A 110 -10.55 -4.29 -5.31
CA CYS A 110 -9.49 -3.29 -5.19
C CYS A 110 -9.06 -2.78 -6.56
N VAL A 111 -8.84 -1.48 -6.65
CA VAL A 111 -8.19 -0.83 -7.79
C VAL A 111 -6.88 -0.18 -7.35
N PHE A 112 -5.93 -0.06 -8.26
CA PHE A 112 -4.67 0.63 -8.05
C PHE A 112 -4.14 1.19 -9.38
N GLY A 113 -3.13 2.05 -9.33
CA GLY A 113 -2.61 2.68 -10.53
C GLY A 113 -1.09 2.78 -10.59
N TRP A 114 -0.61 3.57 -11.55
CA TRP A 114 0.80 3.83 -11.72
C TRP A 114 1.32 4.87 -10.74
N LEU A 115 2.64 4.81 -10.45
CA LEU A 115 3.37 5.76 -9.64
C LEU A 115 4.27 6.66 -10.50
N LYS A 116 4.35 7.93 -10.13
CA LYS A 116 5.40 8.84 -10.59
C LYS A 116 6.39 9.10 -9.46
N TRP A 117 7.65 8.72 -9.64
CA TRP A 117 8.72 9.07 -8.71
C TRP A 117 9.12 10.53 -8.87
N PHE A 118 9.43 11.21 -7.77
CA PHE A 118 9.93 12.58 -7.75
C PHE A 118 10.90 12.80 -6.57
N GLY A 119 11.56 13.96 -6.53
CA GLY A 119 12.62 14.25 -5.54
C GLY A 119 13.99 13.83 -6.06
N GLU A 120 14.72 12.97 -5.35
CA GLU A 120 16.07 12.52 -5.78
C GLU A 120 16.06 11.74 -7.11
N LYS A 121 14.95 11.19 -7.52
CA LYS A 121 14.77 10.49 -8.81
C LYS A 121 13.43 10.84 -9.42
N ASN A 122 13.43 11.04 -10.73
CA ASN A 122 12.22 11.30 -11.50
C ASN A 122 12.02 10.18 -12.52
N LYS A 123 10.92 9.43 -12.38
CA LYS A 123 10.55 8.33 -13.27
C LYS A 123 9.04 8.09 -13.17
N ILE A 124 8.40 7.79 -14.29
CA ILE A 124 7.05 7.21 -14.26
C ILE A 124 7.23 5.68 -14.27
N GLU A 125 6.67 5.01 -13.28
CA GLU A 125 6.65 3.55 -13.21
C GLU A 125 5.33 3.07 -13.79
N THR A 126 5.37 2.69 -15.06
CA THR A 126 4.25 2.11 -15.79
C THR A 126 4.49 0.63 -16.01
N PHE A 127 3.43 -0.16 -15.96
CA PHE A 127 3.41 -1.57 -16.34
C PHE A 127 1.98 -1.93 -16.71
N SER A 128 1.82 -3.02 -17.44
CA SER A 128 0.53 -3.62 -17.73
C SER A 128 0.50 -5.03 -17.15
N ILE A 129 -0.62 -5.39 -16.56
CA ILE A 129 -0.84 -6.70 -15.95
C ILE A 129 -2.34 -7.01 -16.08
N SER A 130 -2.69 -8.23 -16.48
CA SER A 130 -4.09 -8.64 -16.51
C SER A 130 -4.64 -8.83 -15.10
N ASP A 131 -5.94 -8.63 -14.91
CA ASP A 131 -6.60 -8.82 -13.62
C ASP A 131 -6.39 -10.23 -13.07
N GLU A 132 -6.41 -11.24 -13.95
CA GLU A 132 -6.14 -12.64 -13.59
C GLU A 132 -4.70 -12.90 -13.11
N ASP A 133 -3.73 -12.15 -13.63
CA ASP A 133 -2.33 -12.35 -13.28
C ASP A 133 -1.94 -11.61 -11.99
N ILE A 134 -2.69 -10.59 -11.56
CA ILE A 134 -2.38 -9.86 -10.32
C ILE A 134 -2.35 -10.81 -9.13
N SER A 135 -3.35 -11.67 -8.98
CA SER A 135 -3.45 -12.64 -7.89
C SER A 135 -2.29 -13.64 -7.88
N LYS A 136 -1.87 -14.10 -9.07
CA LYS A 136 -0.73 -15.02 -9.23
C LYS A 136 0.60 -14.34 -8.91
N GLU A 137 0.75 -13.09 -9.32
CA GLU A 137 1.98 -12.32 -9.07
C GLU A 137 2.18 -11.98 -7.59
N LEU A 138 1.10 -11.84 -6.81
CA LEU A 138 1.16 -11.60 -5.36
C LEU A 138 1.83 -12.73 -4.56
N TYR A 139 2.06 -13.90 -5.16
CA TYR A 139 2.90 -14.95 -4.57
C TYR A 139 4.41 -14.64 -4.66
N PHE A 140 4.84 -13.73 -5.55
CA PHE A 140 6.25 -13.50 -5.87
C PHE A 140 6.69 -12.06 -5.67
N TRP A 141 5.80 -11.09 -5.79
CA TRP A 141 6.09 -9.68 -5.62
C TRP A 141 4.78 -8.88 -5.46
N GLN A 142 4.93 -7.61 -5.10
CA GLN A 142 3.79 -6.70 -4.92
C GLN A 142 3.59 -5.85 -6.18
N PRO A 143 2.64 -6.18 -7.07
CA PRO A 143 2.25 -5.30 -8.17
C PRO A 143 1.52 -4.06 -7.68
N ILE A 144 0.73 -4.19 -6.61
CA ILE A 144 -0.10 -3.13 -6.06
C ILE A 144 0.78 -2.09 -5.35
N LYS A 145 0.81 -0.88 -5.89
CA LYS A 145 1.52 0.24 -5.27
C LYS A 145 0.61 0.86 -4.22
N GLN A 146 0.88 0.61 -2.96
CA GLN A 146 0.00 0.98 -1.84
C GLN A 146 -0.52 2.42 -1.90
N PRO A 147 0.29 3.47 -2.19
CA PRO A 147 -0.21 4.84 -2.27
C PRO A 147 -1.24 5.09 -3.38
N THR A 148 -1.34 4.15 -4.34
CA THR A 148 -2.27 4.25 -5.49
C THR A 148 -3.48 3.36 -5.35
N ALA A 149 -3.68 2.68 -4.21
CA ALA A 149 -4.73 1.70 -4.07
C ALA A 149 -5.95 2.23 -3.33
N MET A 150 -7.13 1.81 -3.80
CA MET A 150 -8.41 1.91 -3.09
C MET A 150 -9.10 0.55 -3.10
N PHE A 151 -9.63 0.12 -1.95
CA PHE A 151 -10.30 -1.17 -1.81
C PHE A 151 -11.60 -1.09 -1.01
N ARG A 152 -12.49 -2.08 -1.21
CA ARG A 152 -13.72 -2.24 -0.43
C ARG A 152 -13.38 -2.74 0.96
N LYS A 153 -13.75 -1.98 2.00
CA LYS A 153 -13.43 -2.31 3.39
C LYS A 153 -13.94 -3.68 3.82
N ASP A 154 -15.14 -4.05 3.42
CA ASP A 154 -15.80 -5.30 3.82
C ASP A 154 -15.19 -6.56 3.17
N ARG A 155 -14.34 -6.38 2.15
CA ARG A 155 -13.68 -7.47 1.43
C ARG A 155 -12.29 -7.79 1.97
N PHE A 156 -11.71 -6.92 2.78
CA PHE A 156 -10.37 -7.07 3.33
C PHE A 156 -10.41 -7.17 4.85
N GLY A 157 -9.54 -8.01 5.41
CA GLY A 157 -9.42 -8.22 6.84
C GLY A 157 -8.46 -7.24 7.52
N GLU A 158 -7.96 -7.64 8.68
CA GLU A 158 -7.04 -6.85 9.49
C GLU A 158 -5.70 -6.63 8.80
N PHE A 159 -5.06 -5.52 9.12
CA PHE A 159 -3.67 -5.24 8.72
C PHE A 159 -2.71 -5.86 9.75
N ASP A 160 -2.72 -7.18 9.85
CA ASP A 160 -1.84 -7.94 10.72
C ASP A 160 -0.59 -8.41 9.95
N SER A 161 0.53 -7.80 10.17
CA SER A 161 1.79 -8.27 9.59
C SER A 161 2.73 -8.80 10.66
N PRO A 162 3.22 -10.05 10.50
CA PRO A 162 4.27 -10.58 11.36
C PRO A 162 5.67 -10.11 10.95
N PHE A 163 5.76 -9.25 9.92
CA PHE A 163 7.03 -8.79 9.34
C PHE A 163 7.27 -7.32 9.69
N ASP A 164 8.50 -7.00 10.09
CA ASP A 164 8.91 -5.63 10.44
C ASP A 164 8.90 -4.69 9.21
N LYS A 165 9.19 -5.23 8.03
CA LYS A 165 9.14 -4.56 6.74
C LYS A 165 8.33 -5.40 5.76
N ALA A 166 7.92 -4.83 4.63
CA ALA A 166 7.04 -5.47 3.66
C ALA A 166 5.66 -5.85 4.24
N GLY A 167 5.18 -5.11 5.24
CA GLY A 167 3.85 -5.30 5.82
C GLY A 167 2.73 -5.06 4.83
N ASP A 168 2.93 -4.11 3.91
CA ASP A 168 2.06 -3.85 2.76
C ASP A 168 2.04 -5.03 1.79
N PHE A 169 3.21 -5.60 1.45
CA PHE A 169 3.25 -6.80 0.61
C PHE A 169 2.51 -7.97 1.26
N TRP A 170 2.70 -8.19 2.57
CA TRP A 170 1.95 -9.22 3.29
C TRP A 170 0.44 -8.98 3.26
N PHE A 171 -0.01 -7.74 3.46
CA PHE A 171 -1.43 -7.40 3.41
C PHE A 171 -2.06 -7.81 2.08
N TRP A 172 -1.43 -7.43 0.95
CA TRP A 172 -1.93 -7.79 -0.37
C TRP A 172 -1.80 -9.29 -0.67
N ALA A 173 -0.66 -9.92 -0.32
CA ALA A 173 -0.43 -11.35 -0.52
C ALA A 173 -1.40 -12.23 0.30
N LYS A 174 -1.77 -11.79 1.50
CA LYS A 174 -2.79 -12.45 2.33
C LYS A 174 -4.18 -12.42 1.67
N HIS A 175 -4.48 -11.37 0.94
CA HIS A 175 -5.76 -11.16 0.26
C HIS A 175 -5.69 -11.43 -1.26
N LYS A 176 -4.71 -12.20 -1.71
CA LYS A 176 -4.48 -12.48 -3.15
C LYS A 176 -5.67 -13.05 -3.91
N ASP A 177 -6.60 -13.70 -3.23
CA ASP A 177 -7.82 -14.28 -3.84
C ASP A 177 -8.94 -13.23 -4.08
N ARG A 178 -8.64 -11.93 -3.91
CA ARG A 178 -9.53 -10.83 -4.23
C ARG A 178 -9.42 -10.43 -5.70
N HIS A 179 -10.45 -9.77 -6.22
CA HIS A 179 -10.47 -9.26 -7.58
C HIS A 179 -9.83 -7.87 -7.61
N TYR A 180 -8.74 -7.76 -8.33
CA TYR A 180 -7.95 -6.55 -8.49
C TYR A 180 -8.05 -6.00 -9.90
N HIS A 181 -7.94 -4.68 -10.06
CA HIS A 181 -7.84 -4.06 -11.36
C HIS A 181 -6.77 -2.95 -11.38
N LEU A 182 -5.98 -2.92 -12.46
CA LEU A 182 -5.00 -1.87 -12.71
C LEU A 182 -5.62 -0.75 -13.55
N ILE A 183 -5.80 0.41 -12.95
CA ILE A 183 -6.12 1.65 -13.69
C ILE A 183 -4.82 2.16 -14.32
N GLU A 184 -4.72 2.15 -15.65
CA GLU A 184 -3.53 2.58 -16.38
C GLU A 184 -3.36 4.12 -16.37
N LYS A 185 -3.24 4.69 -15.17
CA LYS A 185 -3.10 6.11 -14.90
C LYS A 185 -2.15 6.33 -13.72
N VAL A 186 -1.37 7.41 -13.75
CA VAL A 186 -0.63 7.88 -12.57
C VAL A 186 -1.64 8.42 -11.56
N LEU A 187 -1.69 7.81 -10.37
CA LEU A 187 -2.60 8.19 -9.29
C LEU A 187 -1.88 8.82 -8.10
N ALA A 188 -0.58 8.55 -7.93
CA ALA A 188 0.21 9.14 -6.88
C ALA A 188 1.65 9.42 -7.33
N LYS A 189 2.29 10.36 -6.62
CA LYS A 189 3.70 10.68 -6.75
C LYS A 189 4.42 10.15 -5.52
N TYR A 190 5.37 9.25 -5.73
CA TYR A 190 6.20 8.65 -4.70
C TYR A 190 7.48 9.44 -4.50
N ARG A 191 7.70 9.94 -3.30
CA ARG A 191 8.87 10.76 -2.99
C ARG A 191 10.11 9.90 -2.76
N ARG A 192 11.19 10.25 -3.47
CA ARG A 192 12.51 9.65 -3.30
C ARG A 192 13.39 10.60 -2.48
N HIS A 193 13.76 10.18 -1.27
CA HIS A 193 14.60 10.98 -0.36
C HIS A 193 15.49 10.07 0.51
N SER A 194 16.46 10.66 1.21
CA SER A 194 17.46 9.90 1.98
C SER A 194 16.89 9.11 3.17
N GLY A 195 15.77 9.54 3.72
CA GLY A 195 15.12 8.94 4.89
C GLY A 195 14.07 7.87 4.58
N GLU A 196 13.84 7.50 3.32
CA GLU A 196 12.81 6.50 2.97
C GLU A 196 13.14 5.10 3.49
N ALA A 197 12.13 4.38 3.99
CA ALA A 197 12.28 3.05 4.57
C ALA A 197 12.82 2.01 3.57
N THR A 198 12.53 2.18 2.27
CA THR A 198 12.95 1.27 1.19
C THR A 198 14.44 1.35 0.83
N LYS A 199 15.21 2.29 1.42
CA LYS A 199 16.68 2.35 1.21
C LYS A 199 17.44 1.20 1.84
N ASP A 200 16.94 0.61 2.92
CA ASP A 200 17.50 -0.63 3.47
C ASP A 200 17.06 -1.84 2.63
N LYS A 201 17.66 -1.93 1.44
CA LYS A 201 17.29 -2.96 0.45
C LYS A 201 17.51 -4.39 0.95
N ALA A 202 18.51 -4.62 1.78
CA ALA A 202 18.82 -5.96 2.28
C ALA A 202 17.71 -6.46 3.19
N SER A 203 17.32 -5.67 4.19
CA SER A 203 16.23 -6.01 5.09
C SER A 203 14.88 -6.09 4.35
N PHE A 204 14.63 -5.19 3.39
CA PHE A 204 13.40 -5.22 2.61
C PHE A 204 13.28 -6.51 1.78
N ARG A 205 14.36 -6.92 1.09
CA ARG A 205 14.40 -8.18 0.31
C ARG A 205 14.23 -9.42 1.19
N ASP A 206 14.84 -9.43 2.38
CA ASP A 206 14.70 -10.54 3.31
C ASP A 206 13.25 -10.69 3.80
N ASN A 207 12.59 -9.59 4.14
CA ASN A 207 11.19 -9.61 4.54
C ASN A 207 10.26 -9.98 3.36
N SER A 208 10.53 -9.50 2.14
CA SER A 208 9.78 -9.92 0.95
C SER A 208 9.92 -11.43 0.70
N ALA A 209 11.11 -12.01 0.87
CA ALA A 209 11.32 -13.45 0.75
C ALA A 209 10.52 -14.24 1.80
N LYS A 210 10.42 -13.73 3.03
CA LYS A 210 9.59 -14.35 4.08
C LYS A 210 8.09 -14.29 3.75
N VAL A 211 7.62 -13.20 3.12
CA VAL A 211 6.24 -13.10 2.61
C VAL A 211 5.99 -14.17 1.54
N ILE A 212 6.91 -14.31 0.59
CA ILE A 212 6.84 -15.33 -0.47
C ILE A 212 6.81 -16.74 0.15
N GLN A 213 7.76 -17.03 1.07
CA GLN A 213 7.84 -18.32 1.77
C GLN A 213 6.51 -18.65 2.44
N LYS A 214 5.98 -17.72 3.25
CA LYS A 214 4.73 -17.93 3.95
C LYS A 214 3.55 -18.12 2.99
N SER A 215 3.46 -17.33 1.93
CA SER A 215 2.37 -17.43 0.93
C SER A 215 2.37 -18.78 0.23
N LEU A 216 3.55 -19.31 -0.13
CA LEU A 216 3.69 -20.62 -0.76
C LEU A 216 3.44 -21.76 0.25
N THR A 217 3.90 -21.60 1.49
CA THR A 217 3.63 -22.57 2.56
C THR A 217 2.13 -22.70 2.84
N ASP A 218 1.44 -21.57 2.97
CA ASP A 218 0.00 -21.54 3.24
C ASP A 218 -0.79 -22.18 2.07
N ARG A 219 -0.28 -22.07 0.83
CA ARG A 219 -0.94 -22.61 -0.36
C ARG A 219 -0.69 -24.08 -0.57
N PHE A 220 0.57 -24.52 -0.43
CA PHE A 220 1.02 -25.87 -0.84
C PHE A 220 1.33 -26.80 0.33
N GLY A 221 1.34 -26.31 1.57
CA GLY A 221 1.71 -27.09 2.76
C GLY A 221 3.19 -27.47 2.83
N ILE A 222 4.04 -26.90 1.97
CA ILE A 222 5.48 -27.13 1.90
C ILE A 222 6.19 -25.81 2.13
N GLU A 223 7.09 -25.75 3.11
CA GLU A 223 7.91 -24.58 3.39
C GLU A 223 9.12 -24.55 2.46
N PRO A 224 9.16 -23.65 1.45
CA PRO A 224 10.31 -23.52 0.57
C PRO A 224 11.51 -22.95 1.33
N ASP A 225 12.72 -23.29 0.88
CA ASP A 225 13.93 -22.65 1.36
C ASP A 225 13.92 -21.13 1.16
N LEU A 226 14.38 -20.37 2.15
CA LEU A 226 14.33 -18.91 2.10
C LEU A 226 15.22 -18.33 1.00
N ASP A 227 16.35 -18.99 0.66
CA ASP A 227 17.19 -18.55 -0.46
C ASP A 227 16.49 -18.75 -1.80
N VAL A 228 15.71 -19.83 -1.95
CA VAL A 228 14.83 -20.01 -3.12
C VAL A 228 13.80 -18.87 -3.17
N CYS A 229 13.19 -18.50 -2.06
CA CYS A 229 12.24 -17.38 -2.00
C CYS A 229 12.89 -16.03 -2.35
N ARG A 230 14.14 -15.78 -1.90
CA ARG A 230 14.91 -14.60 -2.32
C ARG A 230 15.17 -14.57 -3.83
N MET A 231 15.30 -15.73 -4.47
CA MET A 231 15.44 -15.84 -5.92
C MET A 231 14.11 -15.67 -6.67
N LEU A 232 12.99 -16.02 -6.05
CA LEU A 232 11.64 -15.86 -6.61
C LEU A 232 11.15 -14.42 -6.58
N ASP A 233 11.68 -13.56 -5.71
CA ASP A 233 11.36 -12.13 -5.71
C ASP A 233 11.64 -11.51 -7.10
N ARG A 234 10.80 -10.59 -7.53
CA ARG A 234 10.88 -9.90 -8.84
C ARG A 234 12.28 -9.40 -9.21
N TYR A 235 13.07 -9.03 -8.21
CA TYR A 235 14.40 -8.45 -8.44
C TYR A 235 15.52 -9.46 -8.71
N SER A 236 15.25 -10.76 -8.64
CA SER A 236 16.24 -11.84 -8.75
C SER A 236 16.27 -12.62 -10.08
N PHE A 237 15.60 -12.35 -10.97
CA PHE A 237 15.13 -12.42 -12.29
C PHE A 237 15.22 -13.58 -13.29
N ALA A 238 16.16 -13.68 -14.09
CA ALA A 238 16.10 -14.41 -15.37
C ALA A 238 16.16 -15.93 -15.22
N TYR A 239 16.82 -16.42 -14.19
CA TYR A 239 17.07 -17.86 -14.01
C TYR A 239 15.89 -18.61 -13.37
N MET A 240 15.01 -17.91 -12.69
CA MET A 240 13.90 -18.53 -11.94
C MET A 240 12.56 -18.44 -12.67
N GLU A 241 12.50 -17.81 -13.83
CA GLU A 241 11.25 -17.67 -14.58
C GLU A 241 10.58 -19.01 -14.92
N PRO A 242 11.31 -20.09 -15.31
CA PRO A 242 10.70 -21.40 -15.50
C PRO A 242 10.02 -21.96 -14.25
N LEU A 243 10.62 -21.76 -13.06
CA LEU A 243 10.03 -22.20 -11.79
C LEU A 243 8.79 -21.36 -11.45
N LYS A 244 8.84 -20.05 -11.67
CA LYS A 244 7.67 -19.17 -11.48
C LYS A 244 6.52 -19.58 -12.41
N GLN A 245 6.80 -19.87 -13.68
CA GLN A 245 5.79 -20.33 -14.63
C GLN A 245 5.19 -21.67 -14.19
N PHE A 246 6.01 -22.61 -13.72
CA PHE A 246 5.51 -23.87 -13.17
C PHE A 246 4.59 -23.64 -11.97
N ILE A 247 5.00 -22.79 -11.00
CA ILE A 247 4.18 -22.48 -9.83
C ILE A 247 2.89 -21.74 -10.25
N ARG A 248 2.95 -20.77 -11.17
CA ARG A 248 1.75 -20.08 -11.72
C ARG A 248 0.78 -21.06 -12.39
N GLY A 249 1.28 -22.12 -13.00
CA GLY A 249 0.45 -23.18 -13.58
C GLY A 249 -0.26 -24.07 -12.55
N LEU A 250 0.18 -24.03 -11.29
CA LEU A 250 -0.44 -24.74 -10.17
C LEU A 250 -1.43 -23.87 -9.38
N LEU A 251 -1.40 -22.55 -9.59
CA LEU A 251 -2.26 -21.56 -8.95
C LEU A 251 -3.55 -21.34 -9.73
#